data_557a501881cf8b87f52ec8fc6fd32ab7
#
_entry.id   557a501881cf8b87f52ec8fc6fd32ab7
#
_cell.length_a   1.000
_cell.length_b   1.000
_cell.length_c   1.000
_cell.angle_alpha   90.00
_cell.angle_beta   90.00
_cell.angle_gamma   90.00
#
_symmetry.space_group_name_H-M   'P 1'
#
loop_
_entity.id
_entity.type
_entity.pdbx_description
1 polymer ?
#
loop_
_entity_poly.entity_id
_entity_poly.type
_entity_poly.pdbx_seq_one_letter_code
_entity_poly.pdbx_strand_id
1 'polypeptide(L)'
;MYTMKKFIRYYAPYKAVFFLDLICAAVISLVDLAFPQILRTLTKTLFAEPADRILQALLPIGSGLLVIYILQALCKYYVSYQGHMMGANMERDMRQQLFDHYEKLSFSYYDQNNSGQMMSKLVSDLFDISEFAHHGPENLFISLIKIIGSFIFLFLINWRLAIPLLVLVVFMLFFSYGQNKKMQATFMDNRRKIGDVNSSLQDTLAGIRVVQSFANEEIEREKFRKSNQGFLRSKDANYKCMGSFMSGNLFFQGMMYLVTLVFGGWLIAHGKMEAADLAMYALYIGIFISPIQILVELTEMMQKGLSGFRRFLDVVETEPEIVSAPDAESIDEVNGHVSYENVSFHYSDDDTPVLSNVTFDIPAGKSVALVGPSGSGKTTICSLLPRFYDVTGGRVTIDGKDVRDLTLESLRNQIGLVQQDVYLFCGSIKENIAYGKPGASMEEIEDAARKANIHDFIMELPDGYDTFVGERGTRLSGGQKQRISIARVFLKNPSILILDEATSALDNESERWIQKSLEELAKNRTTITIAHRLSTIRNADEILVVADNGIAERGTHEELLKQGGIYAHYNEMG
;
A
#
# COMPACT_ATOMS: atom_id res chain seq x y z
N MET A 1 -7.89 -8.41 20.68
CA MET A 1 -8.85 -7.47 21.30
C MET A 1 -8.56 -6.00 20.94
N TYR A 2 -7.29 -5.54 21.01
CA TYR A 2 -6.85 -4.18 20.64
C TYR A 2 -7.19 -3.79 19.20
N THR A 3 -6.76 -4.60 18.24
CA THR A 3 -7.00 -4.41 16.79
C THR A 3 -8.49 -4.25 16.46
N MET A 4 -9.34 -5.11 17.03
CA MET A 4 -10.79 -5.05 16.81
C MET A 4 -11.43 -3.78 17.39
N LYS A 5 -10.98 -3.31 18.57
CA LYS A 5 -11.47 -2.05 19.14
C LYS A 5 -11.12 -0.85 18.26
N LYS A 6 -9.91 -0.83 17.67
CA LYS A 6 -9.51 0.23 16.73
C LYS A 6 -10.28 0.13 15.42
N PHE A 7 -10.46 -1.08 14.90
CA PHE A 7 -11.24 -1.30 13.68
C PHE A 7 -12.67 -0.76 13.79
N ILE A 8 -13.37 -1.05 14.89
CA ILE A 8 -14.74 -0.56 15.13
C ILE A 8 -14.81 0.98 15.12
N ARG A 9 -13.76 1.69 15.50
CA ARG A 9 -13.76 3.17 15.48
C ARG A 9 -13.89 3.76 14.08
N TYR A 10 -13.45 3.05 13.05
CA TYR A 10 -13.59 3.50 11.66
C TYR A 10 -15.03 3.49 11.15
N TYR A 11 -15.95 2.79 11.85
CA TYR A 11 -17.39 2.91 11.55
C TYR A 11 -18.03 4.18 12.10
N ALA A 12 -17.38 4.91 13.01
CA ALA A 12 -17.99 6.05 13.68
C ALA A 12 -18.57 7.11 12.73
N PRO A 13 -17.91 7.49 11.62
CA PRO A 13 -18.49 8.41 10.63
C PRO A 13 -19.67 7.81 9.86
N TYR A 14 -19.74 6.49 9.75
CA TYR A 14 -20.67 5.75 8.90
C TYR A 14 -21.76 5.01 9.67
N LYS A 15 -21.86 5.21 10.98
CA LYS A 15 -22.77 4.47 11.88
C LYS A 15 -24.22 4.46 11.40
N ALA A 16 -24.73 5.57 10.84
CA ALA A 16 -26.11 5.64 10.36
C ALA A 16 -26.34 4.71 9.16
N VAL A 17 -25.42 4.71 8.19
CA VAL A 17 -25.46 3.82 7.03
C VAL A 17 -25.34 2.37 7.47
N PHE A 18 -24.42 2.05 8.39
CA PHE A 18 -24.20 0.72 8.92
C PHE A 18 -25.45 0.14 9.62
N PHE A 19 -26.09 0.90 10.52
CA PHE A 19 -27.29 0.42 11.20
C PHE A 19 -28.49 0.30 10.26
N LEU A 20 -28.64 1.21 9.29
CA LEU A 20 -29.71 1.10 8.29
C LEU A 20 -29.49 -0.10 7.37
N ASP A 21 -28.23 -0.41 7.03
CA ASP A 21 -27.83 -1.61 6.28
C ASP A 21 -28.27 -2.88 7.03
N LEU A 22 -27.95 -2.99 8.32
CA LEU A 22 -28.39 -4.12 9.15
C LEU A 22 -29.93 -4.21 9.28
N ILE A 23 -30.64 -3.09 9.36
CA ILE A 23 -32.11 -3.07 9.38
C ILE A 23 -32.66 -3.60 8.05
N CYS A 24 -32.14 -3.14 6.91
CA CYS A 24 -32.52 -3.64 5.60
C CYS A 24 -32.22 -5.14 5.45
N ALA A 25 -31.04 -5.58 5.92
CA ALA A 25 -30.65 -6.99 5.94
C ALA A 25 -31.60 -7.84 6.82
N ALA A 26 -32.02 -7.30 7.96
CA ALA A 26 -33.07 -7.95 8.80
C ALA A 26 -34.40 -8.08 8.06
N VAL A 27 -34.88 -7.01 7.42
CA VAL A 27 -36.11 -7.03 6.63
C VAL A 27 -36.06 -8.10 5.55
N ILE A 28 -34.98 -8.15 4.77
CA ILE A 28 -34.76 -9.17 3.73
C ILE A 28 -34.84 -10.57 4.32
N SER A 29 -34.14 -10.81 5.44
CA SER A 29 -34.09 -12.11 6.08
C SER A 29 -35.44 -12.52 6.66
N LEU A 30 -36.20 -11.58 7.26
CA LEU A 30 -37.52 -11.82 7.79
C LEU A 30 -38.56 -12.13 6.71
N VAL A 31 -38.50 -11.47 5.56
CA VAL A 31 -39.35 -11.76 4.41
C VAL A 31 -39.09 -13.19 3.89
N ASP A 32 -37.81 -13.58 3.76
CA ASP A 32 -37.46 -14.94 3.36
C ASP A 32 -37.98 -15.99 4.34
N LEU A 33 -37.93 -15.73 5.65
CA LEU A 33 -38.41 -16.62 6.68
C LEU A 33 -39.95 -16.65 6.79
N ALA A 34 -40.61 -15.54 6.48
CA ALA A 34 -42.08 -15.44 6.57
C ALA A 34 -42.76 -16.15 5.40
N PHE A 35 -42.18 -16.18 4.21
CA PHE A 35 -42.81 -16.75 3.03
C PHE A 35 -43.27 -18.21 3.20
N PRO A 36 -42.44 -19.16 3.73
CA PRO A 36 -42.91 -20.51 3.98
C PRO A 36 -44.11 -20.56 4.97
N GLN A 37 -44.13 -19.71 5.99
CA GLN A 37 -45.27 -19.66 6.94
C GLN A 37 -46.54 -19.13 6.29
N ILE A 38 -46.43 -18.11 5.46
CA ILE A 38 -47.57 -17.59 4.68
C ILE A 38 -48.12 -18.71 3.79
N LEU A 39 -47.24 -19.39 3.04
CA LEU A 39 -47.61 -20.50 2.16
C LEU A 39 -48.27 -21.64 2.96
N ARG A 40 -47.73 -22.01 4.14
CA ARG A 40 -48.31 -23.02 5.05
C ARG A 40 -49.71 -22.63 5.46
N THR A 41 -49.90 -21.40 5.92
CA THR A 41 -51.19 -20.91 6.35
C THR A 41 -52.19 -20.91 5.21
N LEU A 42 -51.82 -20.40 4.04
CA LEU A 42 -52.70 -20.42 2.87
C LEU A 42 -53.11 -21.83 2.46
N THR A 43 -52.15 -22.78 2.46
CA THR A 43 -52.43 -24.19 2.09
C THR A 43 -53.34 -24.87 3.08
N LYS A 44 -53.20 -24.60 4.38
CA LYS A 44 -54.02 -25.24 5.43
C LYS A 44 -55.39 -24.61 5.63
N THR A 45 -55.52 -23.30 5.35
CA THR A 45 -56.77 -22.57 5.62
C THR A 45 -57.49 -22.20 4.31
N LEU A 46 -56.90 -21.31 3.52
CA LEU A 46 -57.57 -20.73 2.36
C LEU A 46 -57.81 -21.72 1.23
N PHE A 47 -56.79 -22.54 0.87
CA PHE A 47 -56.92 -23.48 -0.25
C PHE A 47 -57.78 -24.72 0.07
N ALA A 48 -58.23 -24.86 1.31
CA ALA A 48 -59.25 -25.85 1.72
C ALA A 48 -60.69 -25.30 1.63
N GLU A 49 -60.88 -23.98 1.36
CA GLU A 49 -62.18 -23.32 1.21
C GLU A 49 -62.76 -23.50 -0.21
N PRO A 50 -64.07 -23.20 -0.42
CA PRO A 50 -64.70 -23.19 -1.74
C PRO A 50 -64.02 -22.21 -2.71
N ALA A 51 -64.06 -22.53 -4.02
CA ALA A 51 -63.34 -21.78 -5.07
C ALA A 51 -63.66 -20.28 -5.06
N ASP A 52 -64.90 -19.88 -4.81
CA ASP A 52 -65.31 -18.45 -4.78
C ASP A 52 -64.60 -17.66 -3.67
N ARG A 53 -64.37 -18.24 -2.51
CA ARG A 53 -63.63 -17.62 -1.40
C ARG A 53 -62.14 -17.54 -1.70
N ILE A 54 -61.60 -18.60 -2.33
CA ILE A 54 -60.20 -18.61 -2.76
C ILE A 54 -59.98 -17.46 -3.73
N LEU A 55 -60.80 -17.34 -4.78
CA LEU A 55 -60.66 -16.30 -5.81
C LEU A 55 -60.79 -14.87 -5.25
N GLN A 56 -61.68 -14.66 -4.27
CA GLN A 56 -61.83 -13.36 -3.61
C GLN A 56 -60.59 -12.97 -2.77
N ALA A 57 -59.91 -13.94 -2.18
CA ALA A 57 -58.72 -13.70 -1.35
C ALA A 57 -57.41 -13.56 -2.13
N LEU A 58 -57.34 -14.10 -3.34
CA LEU A 58 -56.09 -14.11 -4.14
C LEU A 58 -55.56 -12.69 -4.45
N LEU A 59 -56.46 -11.77 -4.84
CA LEU A 59 -56.01 -10.40 -5.22
C LEU A 59 -55.49 -9.60 -4.01
N PRO A 60 -56.14 -9.56 -2.83
CA PRO A 60 -55.59 -8.90 -1.64
C PRO A 60 -54.26 -9.52 -1.17
N ILE A 61 -54.17 -10.86 -1.15
CA ILE A 61 -52.94 -11.56 -0.75
C ILE A 61 -51.82 -11.28 -1.75
N GLY A 62 -52.09 -11.39 -3.06
CA GLY A 62 -51.13 -11.10 -4.09
C GLY A 62 -50.61 -9.67 -4.05
N SER A 63 -51.53 -8.68 -3.83
CA SER A 63 -51.12 -7.28 -3.67
C SER A 63 -50.30 -7.04 -2.40
N GLY A 64 -50.64 -7.70 -1.30
CA GLY A 64 -49.84 -7.65 -0.05
C GLY A 64 -48.42 -8.22 -0.23
N LEU A 65 -48.33 -9.39 -0.85
CA LEU A 65 -47.04 -9.99 -1.17
C LEU A 65 -46.20 -9.13 -2.14
N LEU A 66 -46.85 -8.52 -3.13
CA LEU A 66 -46.17 -7.60 -4.06
C LEU A 66 -45.52 -6.42 -3.33
N VAL A 67 -46.25 -5.80 -2.39
CA VAL A 67 -45.73 -4.71 -1.56
C VAL A 67 -44.52 -5.17 -0.72
N ILE A 68 -44.63 -6.36 -0.10
CA ILE A 68 -43.52 -6.93 0.69
C ILE A 68 -42.28 -7.17 -0.20
N TYR A 69 -42.46 -7.72 -1.41
CA TYR A 69 -41.32 -7.94 -2.34
C TYR A 69 -40.73 -6.65 -2.90
N ILE A 70 -41.55 -5.61 -3.13
CA ILE A 70 -41.07 -4.28 -3.47
C ILE A 70 -40.19 -3.73 -2.34
N LEU A 71 -40.66 -3.82 -1.10
CA LEU A 71 -39.89 -3.39 0.07
C LEU A 71 -38.58 -4.18 0.19
N GLN A 72 -38.64 -5.51 0.04
CA GLN A 72 -37.43 -6.36 0.04
C GLN A 72 -36.45 -5.96 -1.06
N ALA A 73 -36.94 -5.67 -2.28
CA ALA A 73 -36.08 -5.22 -3.38
C ALA A 73 -35.43 -3.86 -3.10
N LEU A 74 -36.16 -2.91 -2.52
CA LEU A 74 -35.61 -1.62 -2.08
C LEU A 74 -34.55 -1.79 -0.98
N CYS A 75 -34.80 -2.64 0.01
CA CYS A 75 -33.82 -2.98 1.03
C CYS A 75 -32.57 -3.64 0.41
N LYS A 76 -32.76 -4.58 -0.55
CA LYS A 76 -31.64 -5.22 -1.25
C LYS A 76 -30.81 -4.22 -2.05
N TYR A 77 -31.48 -3.28 -2.73
CA TYR A 77 -30.79 -2.18 -3.43
C TYR A 77 -29.98 -1.35 -2.45
N TYR A 78 -30.54 -0.97 -1.28
CA TYR A 78 -29.83 -0.20 -0.27
C TYR A 78 -28.58 -0.92 0.22
N VAL A 79 -28.70 -2.18 0.62
CA VAL A 79 -27.59 -3.01 1.09
C VAL A 79 -26.51 -3.15 0.01
N SER A 80 -26.92 -3.46 -1.23
CA SER A 80 -25.96 -3.64 -2.33
C SER A 80 -25.29 -2.35 -2.79
N TYR A 81 -25.90 -1.19 -2.59
CA TYR A 81 -25.33 0.09 -2.99
C TYR A 81 -24.66 0.82 -1.82
N GLN A 82 -25.43 1.17 -0.79
CA GLN A 82 -24.94 1.99 0.31
C GLN A 82 -23.98 1.23 1.23
N GLY A 83 -24.18 -0.07 1.42
CA GLY A 83 -23.27 -0.92 2.16
C GLY A 83 -21.89 -0.98 1.50
N HIS A 84 -21.82 -1.26 0.19
CA HIS A 84 -20.54 -1.24 -0.54
C HIS A 84 -19.92 0.16 -0.57
N MET A 85 -20.71 1.22 -0.73
CA MET A 85 -20.21 2.60 -0.68
C MET A 85 -19.66 2.97 0.70
N MET A 86 -20.21 2.41 1.77
CA MET A 86 -19.64 2.57 3.12
C MET A 86 -18.24 1.96 3.19
N GLY A 87 -18.07 0.72 2.70
CA GLY A 87 -16.75 0.07 2.62
C GLY A 87 -15.76 0.88 1.79
N ALA A 88 -16.16 1.34 0.60
CA ALA A 88 -15.33 2.16 -0.28
C ALA A 88 -14.93 3.51 0.32
N ASN A 89 -15.83 4.16 1.06
CA ASN A 89 -15.50 5.40 1.77
C ASN A 89 -14.54 5.17 2.93
N MET A 90 -14.69 4.07 3.68
CA MET A 90 -13.73 3.69 4.72
C MET A 90 -12.36 3.42 4.12
N GLU A 91 -12.30 2.71 2.99
CA GLU A 91 -11.06 2.46 2.25
C GLU A 91 -10.39 3.76 1.80
N ARG A 92 -11.16 4.69 1.24
CA ARG A 92 -10.66 6.02 0.85
C ARG A 92 -10.05 6.76 2.04
N ASP A 93 -10.76 6.83 3.17
CA ASP A 93 -10.31 7.56 4.35
C ASP A 93 -9.05 6.93 4.97
N MET A 94 -8.99 5.60 5.01
CA MET A 94 -7.81 4.86 5.47
C MET A 94 -6.63 5.04 4.51
N ARG A 95 -6.87 5.04 3.20
CA ARG A 95 -5.83 5.28 2.18
C ARG A 95 -5.24 6.68 2.32
N GLN A 96 -6.08 7.69 2.49
CA GLN A 96 -5.62 9.05 2.71
C GLN A 96 -4.79 9.15 3.99
N GLN A 97 -5.29 8.60 5.10
CA GLN A 97 -4.56 8.60 6.37
C GLN A 97 -3.20 7.91 6.26
N LEU A 98 -3.14 6.78 5.55
CA LEU A 98 -1.89 6.03 5.36
C LEU A 98 -0.90 6.81 4.48
N PHE A 99 -1.38 7.45 3.43
CA PHE A 99 -0.56 8.28 2.54
C PHE A 99 -0.02 9.51 3.28
N ASP A 100 -0.87 10.25 3.99
CA ASP A 100 -0.47 11.41 4.79
C ASP A 100 0.54 11.05 5.88
N HIS A 101 0.47 9.80 6.38
CA HIS A 101 1.40 9.30 7.37
C HIS A 101 2.74 8.91 6.73
N TYR A 102 2.72 8.26 5.59
CA TYR A 102 3.95 7.97 4.84
C TYR A 102 4.77 9.24 4.57
N GLU A 103 4.13 10.34 4.17
CA GLU A 103 4.84 11.59 3.90
C GLU A 103 5.53 12.20 5.13
N LYS A 104 5.15 11.79 6.34
CA LYS A 104 5.76 12.24 7.61
C LYS A 104 6.88 11.34 8.10
N LEU A 105 7.00 10.11 7.59
CA LEU A 105 8.00 9.16 8.04
C LEU A 105 9.41 9.58 7.60
N SER A 106 10.39 9.27 8.42
CA SER A 106 11.81 9.58 8.19
C SER A 106 12.44 8.67 7.13
N PHE A 107 13.59 9.06 6.60
CA PHE A 107 14.32 8.28 5.60
C PHE A 107 14.69 6.89 6.09
N SER A 108 15.01 6.73 7.38
CA SER A 108 15.28 5.43 8.01
C SER A 108 14.17 4.40 7.78
N TYR A 109 12.91 4.84 7.78
CA TYR A 109 11.78 3.96 7.47
C TYR A 109 11.81 3.48 6.01
N TYR A 110 12.14 4.36 5.07
CA TYR A 110 12.20 4.04 3.63
C TYR A 110 13.40 3.17 3.28
N ASP A 111 14.51 3.29 3.99
CA ASP A 111 15.69 2.44 3.83
C ASP A 111 15.41 0.99 4.22
N GLN A 112 14.57 0.80 5.26
CA GLN A 112 14.22 -0.52 5.80
C GLN A 112 13.01 -1.16 5.09
N ASN A 113 12.20 -0.39 4.33
CA ASN A 113 10.95 -0.85 3.75
C ASN A 113 10.95 -0.74 2.22
N ASN A 114 10.56 -1.82 1.56
CA ASN A 114 10.45 -1.85 0.10
C ASN A 114 9.18 -1.12 -0.38
N SER A 115 9.32 -0.26 -1.40
CA SER A 115 8.22 0.49 -2.02
C SER A 115 7.07 -0.40 -2.51
N GLY A 116 7.38 -1.61 -3.01
CA GLY A 116 6.36 -2.58 -3.42
C GLY A 116 5.50 -3.08 -2.26
N GLN A 117 6.09 -3.27 -1.07
CA GLN A 117 5.33 -3.63 0.13
C GLN A 117 4.45 -2.47 0.61
N MET A 118 4.95 -1.24 0.56
CA MET A 118 4.16 -0.05 0.89
C MET A 118 2.97 0.12 -0.04
N MET A 119 3.17 -0.06 -1.36
CA MET A 119 2.09 -0.06 -2.35
C MET A 119 1.05 -1.16 -2.10
N SER A 120 1.48 -2.37 -1.72
CA SER A 120 0.57 -3.46 -1.36
C SER A 120 -0.32 -3.10 -0.16
N LYS A 121 0.21 -2.39 0.84
CA LYS A 121 -0.58 -1.90 1.99
C LYS A 121 -1.61 -0.84 1.57
N LEU A 122 -1.27 0.06 0.64
CA LEU A 122 -2.16 1.11 0.13
C LEU A 122 -3.29 0.59 -0.79
N VAL A 123 -3.11 -0.56 -1.42
CA VAL A 123 -4.03 -1.09 -2.43
C VAL A 123 -4.67 -2.38 -1.95
N SER A 124 -3.89 -3.47 -1.83
CA SER A 124 -4.45 -4.80 -1.58
C SER A 124 -4.96 -4.98 -0.14
N ASP A 125 -4.21 -4.49 0.85
CA ASP A 125 -4.61 -4.65 2.25
C ASP A 125 -5.86 -3.81 2.56
N LEU A 126 -5.95 -2.58 2.03
CA LEU A 126 -7.14 -1.74 2.23
C LEU A 126 -8.37 -2.31 1.55
N PHE A 127 -8.22 -2.92 0.39
CA PHE A 127 -9.32 -3.64 -0.26
C PHE A 127 -9.83 -4.80 0.62
N ASP A 128 -8.93 -5.67 1.12
CA ASP A 128 -9.31 -6.78 2.01
C ASP A 128 -9.98 -6.28 3.31
N ILE A 129 -9.56 -5.13 3.83
CA ILE A 129 -10.15 -4.47 4.99
C ILE A 129 -11.56 -3.98 4.67
N SER A 130 -11.76 -3.32 3.54
CA SER A 130 -13.03 -2.78 3.06
C SER A 130 -14.07 -3.88 2.85
N GLU A 131 -13.68 -4.97 2.19
CA GLU A 131 -14.52 -6.15 1.98
C GLU A 131 -14.98 -6.76 3.33
N PHE A 132 -14.05 -6.92 4.27
CA PHE A 132 -14.40 -7.40 5.59
C PHE A 132 -15.29 -6.41 6.36
N ALA A 133 -15.04 -5.11 6.26
CA ALA A 133 -15.80 -4.08 6.93
C ALA A 133 -17.27 -4.06 6.49
N HIS A 134 -17.55 -4.29 5.21
CA HIS A 134 -18.90 -4.33 4.68
C HIS A 134 -19.54 -5.71 4.86
N HIS A 135 -18.96 -6.73 4.24
CA HIS A 135 -19.57 -8.07 4.20
C HIS A 135 -19.46 -8.83 5.51
N GLY A 136 -18.48 -8.53 6.38
CA GLY A 136 -18.27 -9.26 7.62
C GLY A 136 -19.48 -9.21 8.56
N PRO A 137 -19.85 -8.04 9.05
CA PRO A 137 -21.00 -7.87 9.94
C PRO A 137 -22.35 -8.21 9.28
N GLU A 138 -22.55 -7.81 8.01
CA GLU A 138 -23.75 -8.09 7.23
C GLU A 138 -24.02 -9.58 7.10
N ASN A 139 -23.05 -10.33 6.57
CA ASN A 139 -23.18 -11.77 6.35
C ASN A 139 -23.36 -12.57 7.66
N LEU A 140 -22.64 -12.15 8.71
CA LEU A 140 -22.82 -12.74 10.04
C LEU A 140 -24.27 -12.53 10.54
N PHE A 141 -24.77 -11.31 10.43
CA PHE A 141 -26.10 -10.93 10.90
C PHE A 141 -27.21 -11.63 10.12
N ILE A 142 -27.16 -11.62 8.78
CA ILE A 142 -28.11 -12.34 7.91
C ILE A 142 -28.08 -13.84 8.20
N SER A 143 -26.90 -14.43 8.32
CA SER A 143 -26.74 -15.87 8.54
C SER A 143 -27.34 -16.29 9.88
N LEU A 144 -27.09 -15.52 10.94
CA LEU A 144 -27.67 -15.80 12.26
C LEU A 144 -29.20 -15.72 12.24
N ILE A 145 -29.77 -14.67 11.63
CA ILE A 145 -31.24 -14.52 11.54
C ILE A 145 -31.84 -15.70 10.75
N LYS A 146 -31.29 -16.03 9.59
CA LYS A 146 -31.85 -17.09 8.74
C LYS A 146 -31.73 -18.48 9.36
N ILE A 147 -30.55 -18.81 9.95
CA ILE A 147 -30.36 -20.12 10.58
C ILE A 147 -31.25 -20.25 11.83
N ILE A 148 -31.15 -19.31 12.77
CA ILE A 148 -31.91 -19.36 14.01
C ILE A 148 -33.41 -19.29 13.72
N GLY A 149 -33.86 -18.37 12.86
CA GLY A 149 -35.25 -18.19 12.48
C GLY A 149 -35.82 -19.42 11.79
N SER A 150 -35.07 -20.05 10.88
CA SER A 150 -35.50 -21.32 10.24
C SER A 150 -35.72 -22.42 11.28
N PHE A 151 -34.78 -22.62 12.21
CA PHE A 151 -34.91 -23.65 13.24
C PHE A 151 -36.07 -23.36 14.22
N ILE A 152 -36.29 -22.08 14.59
CA ILE A 152 -37.48 -21.72 15.41
C ILE A 152 -38.73 -22.17 14.70
N PHE A 153 -38.92 -21.87 13.42
CA PHE A 153 -40.12 -22.28 12.69
C PHE A 153 -40.18 -23.81 12.47
N LEU A 154 -39.07 -24.48 12.18
CA LEU A 154 -39.04 -25.95 12.06
C LEU A 154 -39.47 -26.62 13.37
N PHE A 155 -38.98 -26.14 14.54
CA PHE A 155 -39.40 -26.65 15.84
C PHE A 155 -40.88 -26.39 16.14
N LEU A 156 -41.41 -25.21 15.76
CA LEU A 156 -42.84 -24.88 15.91
C LEU A 156 -43.73 -25.72 14.99
N ILE A 157 -43.25 -26.12 13.82
CA ILE A 157 -43.98 -26.98 12.90
C ILE A 157 -44.03 -28.42 13.46
N ASN A 158 -42.87 -29.05 13.70
CA ASN A 158 -42.78 -30.37 14.28
C ASN A 158 -41.38 -30.63 14.89
N TRP A 159 -41.29 -30.54 16.22
CA TRP A 159 -40.00 -30.71 16.91
C TRP A 159 -39.36 -32.10 16.68
N ARG A 160 -40.16 -33.16 16.40
CA ARG A 160 -39.63 -34.51 16.15
C ARG A 160 -38.79 -34.60 14.89
N LEU A 161 -39.20 -33.88 13.84
CA LEU A 161 -38.45 -33.82 12.58
C LEU A 161 -37.31 -32.78 12.63
N ALA A 162 -37.47 -31.69 13.41
CA ALA A 162 -36.48 -30.66 13.57
C ALA A 162 -35.19 -31.16 14.25
N ILE A 163 -35.30 -32.07 15.24
CA ILE A 163 -34.13 -32.62 15.95
C ILE A 163 -33.16 -33.37 15.03
N PRO A 164 -33.58 -34.37 14.22
CA PRO A 164 -32.67 -35.03 13.27
C PRO A 164 -31.99 -34.07 12.28
N LEU A 165 -32.72 -33.05 11.83
CA LEU A 165 -32.13 -32.02 10.94
C LEU A 165 -31.07 -31.18 11.67
N LEU A 166 -31.35 -30.78 12.92
CA LEU A 166 -30.37 -30.06 13.73
C LEU A 166 -29.09 -30.88 13.94
N VAL A 167 -29.22 -32.18 14.20
CA VAL A 167 -28.08 -33.09 14.33
C VAL A 167 -27.27 -33.15 13.03
N LEU A 168 -27.93 -33.25 11.87
CA LEU A 168 -27.27 -33.23 10.57
C LEU A 168 -26.55 -31.90 10.30
N VAL A 169 -27.14 -30.77 10.69
CA VAL A 169 -26.47 -29.45 10.57
C VAL A 169 -25.22 -29.38 11.44
N VAL A 170 -25.28 -29.91 12.66
CA VAL A 170 -24.08 -29.96 13.54
C VAL A 170 -22.98 -30.80 12.90
N PHE A 171 -23.29 -31.99 12.36
CA PHE A 171 -22.32 -32.80 11.63
C PHE A 171 -21.78 -32.08 10.38
N MET A 172 -22.64 -31.41 9.61
CA MET A 172 -22.24 -30.58 8.48
C MET A 172 -21.26 -29.48 8.89
N LEU A 173 -21.53 -28.77 10.01
CA LEU A 173 -20.65 -27.73 10.53
C LEU A 173 -19.28 -28.29 10.92
N PHE A 174 -19.22 -29.42 11.63
CA PHE A 174 -17.94 -30.09 11.96
C PHE A 174 -17.17 -30.51 10.73
N PHE A 175 -17.85 -31.10 9.75
CA PHE A 175 -17.24 -31.48 8.47
C PHE A 175 -16.70 -30.25 7.74
N SER A 176 -17.53 -29.21 7.60
CA SER A 176 -17.18 -27.97 6.90
C SER A 176 -16.00 -27.25 7.57
N TYR A 177 -15.97 -27.19 8.90
CA TYR A 177 -14.84 -26.64 9.65
C TYR A 177 -13.54 -27.41 9.40
N GLY A 178 -13.60 -28.75 9.44
CA GLY A 178 -12.44 -29.59 9.19
C GLY A 178 -11.90 -29.43 7.76
N GLN A 179 -12.79 -29.36 6.77
CA GLN A 179 -12.40 -29.15 5.37
C GLN A 179 -11.88 -27.73 5.13
N ASN A 180 -12.47 -26.72 5.74
CA ASN A 180 -12.02 -25.33 5.63
C ASN A 180 -10.59 -25.18 6.15
N LYS A 181 -10.25 -25.79 7.28
CA LYS A 181 -8.89 -25.77 7.82
C LYS A 181 -7.87 -26.38 6.84
N LYS A 182 -8.23 -27.51 6.17
CA LYS A 182 -7.39 -28.12 5.14
C LYS A 182 -7.27 -27.21 3.91
N MET A 183 -8.37 -26.63 3.48
CA MET A 183 -8.42 -25.71 2.33
C MET A 183 -7.55 -24.48 2.57
N GLN A 184 -7.58 -23.89 3.76
CA GLN A 184 -6.70 -22.77 4.13
C GLN A 184 -5.21 -23.15 4.04
N ALA A 185 -4.82 -24.34 4.51
CA ALA A 185 -3.44 -24.81 4.42
C ALA A 185 -2.99 -24.97 2.95
N THR A 186 -3.81 -25.58 2.12
CA THR A 186 -3.50 -25.75 0.68
C THR A 186 -3.53 -24.42 -0.08
N PHE A 187 -4.36 -23.47 0.32
CA PHE A 187 -4.41 -22.14 -0.25
C PHE A 187 -3.14 -21.32 0.08
N MET A 188 -2.64 -21.43 1.30
CA MET A 188 -1.36 -20.81 1.69
C MET A 188 -0.17 -21.39 0.92
N ASP A 189 -0.13 -22.73 0.73
CA ASP A 189 0.89 -23.36 -0.12
C ASP A 189 0.80 -22.88 -1.58
N ASN A 190 -0.42 -22.77 -2.11
CA ASN A 190 -0.65 -22.23 -3.46
C ASN A 190 -0.15 -20.78 -3.60
N ARG A 191 -0.41 -19.92 -2.61
CA ARG A 191 0.13 -18.53 -2.58
C ARG A 191 1.65 -18.51 -2.55
N ARG A 192 2.28 -19.40 -1.78
CA ARG A 192 3.73 -19.52 -1.75
C ARG A 192 4.29 -19.94 -3.10
N LYS A 193 3.68 -20.95 -3.73
CA LYS A 193 4.11 -21.48 -5.03
C LYS A 193 3.94 -20.49 -6.17
N ILE A 194 2.88 -19.68 -6.19
CA ILE A 194 2.76 -18.60 -7.18
C ILE A 194 3.78 -17.49 -6.92
N GLY A 195 4.15 -17.24 -5.65
CA GLY A 195 5.26 -16.36 -5.31
C GLY A 195 6.59 -16.83 -5.90
N ASP A 196 6.92 -18.13 -5.79
CA ASP A 196 8.11 -18.75 -6.40
C ASP A 196 8.12 -18.56 -7.92
N VAL A 197 6.96 -18.73 -8.59
CA VAL A 197 6.80 -18.49 -10.04
C VAL A 197 7.04 -17.02 -10.40
N ASN A 198 6.44 -16.10 -9.65
CA ASN A 198 6.59 -14.67 -9.90
C ASN A 198 8.04 -14.20 -9.73
N SER A 199 8.73 -14.67 -8.68
CA SER A 199 10.15 -14.36 -8.45
C SER A 199 11.01 -14.87 -9.62
N SER A 200 10.81 -16.12 -10.06
CA SER A 200 11.53 -16.67 -11.20
C SER A 200 11.28 -15.88 -12.49
N LEU A 201 10.04 -15.45 -12.73
CA LEU A 201 9.69 -14.63 -13.89
C LEU A 201 10.34 -13.24 -13.81
N GLN A 202 10.29 -12.60 -12.64
CA GLN A 202 10.88 -11.27 -12.43
C GLN A 202 12.38 -11.30 -12.70
N ASP A 203 13.11 -12.29 -12.16
CA ASP A 203 14.55 -12.43 -12.36
C ASP A 203 14.89 -12.65 -13.84
N THR A 204 14.20 -13.59 -14.50
CA THR A 204 14.45 -13.89 -15.92
C THR A 204 14.12 -12.70 -16.83
N LEU A 205 12.98 -12.00 -16.61
CA LEU A 205 12.58 -10.87 -17.44
C LEU A 205 13.43 -9.62 -17.18
N ALA A 206 13.82 -9.36 -15.94
CA ALA A 206 14.76 -8.28 -15.63
C ALA A 206 16.14 -8.53 -16.24
N GLY A 207 16.59 -9.80 -16.21
CA GLY A 207 17.85 -10.25 -16.77
C GLY A 207 17.79 -10.70 -18.25
N ILE A 208 16.72 -10.44 -19.00
CA ILE A 208 16.49 -11.02 -20.33
C ILE A 208 17.64 -10.77 -21.32
N ARG A 209 18.25 -9.58 -21.26
CA ARG A 209 19.40 -9.26 -22.09
C ARG A 209 20.61 -10.16 -21.79
N VAL A 210 20.81 -10.50 -20.53
CA VAL A 210 21.87 -11.42 -20.10
C VAL A 210 21.56 -12.82 -20.59
N VAL A 211 20.33 -13.31 -20.38
CA VAL A 211 19.88 -14.64 -20.85
C VAL A 211 20.14 -14.79 -22.34
N GLN A 212 19.73 -13.80 -23.15
CA GLN A 212 19.89 -13.81 -24.61
C GLN A 212 21.35 -13.66 -25.04
N SER A 213 22.15 -12.83 -24.35
CA SER A 213 23.56 -12.63 -24.70
C SER A 213 24.42 -13.86 -24.47
N PHE A 214 24.02 -14.73 -23.53
CA PHE A 214 24.68 -16.01 -23.25
C PHE A 214 23.98 -17.21 -23.89
N ALA A 215 22.90 -17.01 -24.67
CA ALA A 215 22.08 -18.07 -25.29
C ALA A 215 21.62 -19.15 -24.30
N ASN A 216 21.22 -18.74 -23.10
CA ASN A 216 20.83 -19.62 -21.98
C ASN A 216 19.30 -19.74 -21.79
N GLU A 217 18.51 -19.48 -22.83
CA GLU A 217 17.03 -19.50 -22.76
C GLU A 217 16.48 -20.85 -22.30
N GLU A 218 17.15 -21.95 -22.69
CA GLU A 218 16.67 -23.30 -22.30
C GLU A 218 16.87 -23.56 -20.80
N ILE A 219 17.91 -23.01 -20.19
CA ILE A 219 18.11 -23.10 -18.74
C ILE A 219 16.98 -22.38 -18.00
N GLU A 220 16.63 -21.18 -18.45
CA GLU A 220 15.55 -20.39 -17.82
C GLU A 220 14.17 -21.01 -18.06
N ARG A 221 13.91 -21.59 -19.25
CA ARG A 221 12.70 -22.38 -19.53
C ARG A 221 12.55 -23.56 -18.58
N GLU A 222 13.63 -24.29 -18.30
CA GLU A 222 13.59 -25.43 -17.38
C GLU A 222 13.34 -24.98 -15.93
N LYS A 223 13.95 -23.90 -15.47
CA LYS A 223 13.68 -23.30 -14.16
C LYS A 223 12.20 -22.93 -14.02
N PHE A 224 11.68 -22.20 -15.02
CA PHE A 224 10.27 -21.79 -15.05
C PHE A 224 9.34 -23.01 -15.08
N ARG A 225 9.64 -24.04 -15.89
CA ARG A 225 8.85 -25.27 -15.97
C ARG A 225 8.73 -25.97 -14.61
N LYS A 226 9.84 -26.05 -13.85
CA LYS A 226 9.82 -26.65 -12.49
C LYS A 226 8.95 -25.87 -11.53
N SER A 227 9.10 -24.54 -11.48
CA SER A 227 8.28 -23.68 -10.63
C SER A 227 6.79 -23.77 -11.00
N ASN A 228 6.47 -23.72 -12.31
CA ASN A 228 5.10 -23.80 -12.80
C ASN A 228 4.44 -25.16 -12.53
N GLN A 229 5.21 -26.26 -12.64
CA GLN A 229 4.72 -27.60 -12.25
C GLN A 229 4.49 -27.69 -10.72
N GLY A 230 5.35 -27.08 -9.91
CA GLY A 230 5.17 -26.96 -8.46
C GLY A 230 3.85 -26.26 -8.13
N PHE A 231 3.59 -25.14 -8.78
CA PHE A 231 2.34 -24.39 -8.65
C PHE A 231 1.11 -25.21 -9.09
N LEU A 232 1.18 -25.92 -10.23
CA LEU A 232 0.08 -26.79 -10.69
C LEU A 232 -0.27 -27.88 -9.67
N ARG A 233 0.74 -28.51 -9.05
CA ARG A 233 0.52 -29.53 -8.00
C ARG A 233 -0.16 -28.94 -6.76
N SER A 234 0.23 -27.71 -6.36
CA SER A 234 -0.44 -27.04 -5.24
C SER A 234 -1.89 -26.66 -5.56
N LYS A 235 -2.17 -26.27 -6.82
CA LYS A 235 -3.54 -26.06 -7.29
C LYS A 235 -4.38 -27.34 -7.28
N ASP A 236 -3.81 -28.47 -7.73
CA ASP A 236 -4.49 -29.78 -7.70
C ASP A 236 -4.90 -30.15 -6.27
N ALA A 237 -4.00 -30.00 -5.30
CA ALA A 237 -4.29 -30.22 -3.89
C ALA A 237 -5.41 -29.31 -3.37
N ASN A 238 -5.37 -28.02 -3.73
CA ASN A 238 -6.37 -27.04 -3.34
C ASN A 238 -7.75 -27.37 -3.94
N TYR A 239 -7.81 -27.68 -5.24
CA TYR A 239 -9.06 -28.04 -5.91
C TYR A 239 -9.65 -29.36 -5.40
N LYS A 240 -8.82 -30.35 -5.00
CA LYS A 240 -9.30 -31.57 -4.33
C LYS A 240 -9.97 -31.24 -2.98
N CYS A 241 -9.37 -30.35 -2.18
CA CYS A 241 -9.99 -29.91 -0.93
C CYS A 241 -11.30 -29.15 -1.17
N MET A 242 -11.32 -28.24 -2.16
CA MET A 242 -12.52 -27.51 -2.55
C MET A 242 -13.62 -28.44 -3.06
N GLY A 243 -13.28 -29.40 -3.93
CA GLY A 243 -14.23 -30.40 -4.40
C GLY A 243 -14.80 -31.25 -3.27
N SER A 244 -13.97 -31.68 -2.31
CA SER A 244 -14.42 -32.39 -1.12
C SER A 244 -15.34 -31.57 -0.24
N PHE A 245 -15.04 -30.30 -0.06
CA PHE A 245 -15.88 -29.35 0.70
C PHE A 245 -17.26 -29.18 0.05
N MET A 246 -17.29 -28.87 -1.26
CA MET A 246 -18.55 -28.66 -1.99
C MET A 246 -19.39 -29.92 -2.08
N SER A 247 -18.78 -31.08 -2.43
CA SER A 247 -19.51 -32.35 -2.54
C SER A 247 -20.03 -32.85 -1.19
N GLY A 248 -19.24 -32.65 -0.12
CA GLY A 248 -19.69 -33.02 1.22
C GLY A 248 -20.87 -32.16 1.71
N ASN A 249 -20.84 -30.85 1.47
CA ASN A 249 -21.96 -29.97 1.80
C ASN A 249 -23.22 -30.34 1.00
N LEU A 250 -23.08 -30.64 -0.29
CA LEU A 250 -24.18 -31.13 -1.12
C LEU A 250 -24.74 -32.45 -0.61
N PHE A 251 -23.88 -33.38 -0.15
CA PHE A 251 -24.28 -34.64 0.44
C PHE A 251 -25.11 -34.41 1.73
N PHE A 252 -24.66 -33.55 2.66
CA PHE A 252 -25.42 -33.24 3.86
C PHE A 252 -26.76 -32.59 3.53
N GLN A 253 -26.81 -31.70 2.54
CA GLN A 253 -28.07 -31.13 2.07
C GLN A 253 -29.03 -32.22 1.53
N GLY A 254 -28.52 -33.14 0.71
CA GLY A 254 -29.28 -34.27 0.22
C GLY A 254 -29.80 -35.18 1.35
N MET A 255 -28.97 -35.42 2.38
CA MET A 255 -29.37 -36.20 3.56
C MET A 255 -30.48 -35.48 4.36
N MET A 256 -30.47 -34.16 4.45
CA MET A 256 -31.54 -33.40 5.10
C MET A 256 -32.87 -33.57 4.34
N TYR A 257 -32.83 -33.48 2.99
CA TYR A 257 -34.04 -33.74 2.19
C TYR A 257 -34.49 -35.19 2.31
N LEU A 258 -33.56 -36.19 2.30
CA LEU A 258 -33.90 -37.61 2.50
C LEU A 258 -34.57 -37.82 3.85
N VAL A 259 -34.01 -37.31 4.95
CA VAL A 259 -34.59 -37.43 6.29
C VAL A 259 -35.95 -36.72 6.36
N THR A 260 -36.07 -35.56 5.74
CA THR A 260 -37.37 -34.85 5.68
C THR A 260 -38.41 -35.68 4.97
N LEU A 261 -38.07 -36.30 3.81
CA LEU A 261 -39.01 -37.10 3.05
C LEU A 261 -39.40 -38.43 3.76
N VAL A 262 -38.39 -39.17 4.21
CA VAL A 262 -38.60 -40.53 4.77
C VAL A 262 -39.18 -40.46 6.17
N PHE A 263 -38.52 -39.71 7.07
CA PHE A 263 -39.00 -39.61 8.45
C PHE A 263 -40.24 -38.70 8.58
N GLY A 264 -40.32 -37.63 7.76
CA GLY A 264 -41.54 -36.84 7.65
C GLY A 264 -42.72 -37.63 7.10
N GLY A 265 -42.51 -38.42 6.06
CA GLY A 265 -43.54 -39.38 5.54
C GLY A 265 -44.00 -40.37 6.59
N TRP A 266 -43.07 -40.92 7.40
CA TRP A 266 -43.40 -41.79 8.53
C TRP A 266 -44.25 -41.08 9.59
N LEU A 267 -43.90 -39.81 9.90
CA LEU A 267 -44.70 -38.97 10.83
C LEU A 267 -46.13 -38.70 10.29
N ILE A 268 -46.28 -38.47 9.00
CA ILE A 268 -47.58 -38.28 8.33
C ILE A 268 -48.40 -39.57 8.42
N ALA A 269 -47.81 -40.72 8.10
CA ALA A 269 -48.51 -42.03 8.19
C ALA A 269 -49.01 -42.34 9.58
N HIS A 270 -48.38 -41.79 10.64
CA HIS A 270 -48.81 -41.94 12.04
C HIS A 270 -49.67 -40.78 12.53
N GLY A 271 -50.14 -39.89 11.66
CA GLY A 271 -51.00 -38.75 12.02
C GLY A 271 -50.31 -37.67 12.89
N LYS A 272 -48.97 -37.62 12.91
CA LYS A 272 -48.18 -36.72 13.72
C LYS A 272 -47.66 -35.48 12.96
N MET A 273 -47.96 -35.41 11.66
CA MET A 273 -47.53 -34.31 10.76
C MET A 273 -48.48 -34.26 9.55
N GLU A 274 -48.71 -33.10 8.99
CA GLU A 274 -49.49 -32.92 7.77
C GLU A 274 -48.58 -32.90 6.53
N ALA A 275 -49.13 -33.27 5.37
CA ALA A 275 -48.36 -33.28 4.11
C ALA A 275 -47.85 -31.89 3.70
N ALA A 276 -48.67 -30.83 3.98
CA ALA A 276 -48.27 -29.45 3.74
C ALA A 276 -47.03 -29.03 4.53
N ASP A 277 -46.82 -29.59 5.73
CA ASP A 277 -45.66 -29.27 6.56
C ASP A 277 -44.34 -29.79 5.96
N LEU A 278 -44.37 -30.88 5.16
CA LEU A 278 -43.21 -31.45 4.49
C LEU A 278 -42.61 -30.45 3.49
N ALA A 279 -43.43 -29.76 2.71
CA ALA A 279 -42.98 -28.74 1.77
C ALA A 279 -42.32 -27.55 2.50
N MET A 280 -42.84 -27.20 3.69
CA MET A 280 -42.22 -26.12 4.50
C MET A 280 -40.82 -26.49 4.96
N TYR A 281 -40.62 -27.73 5.39
CA TYR A 281 -39.30 -28.23 5.75
C TYR A 281 -38.29 -28.12 4.57
N ALA A 282 -38.72 -28.50 3.36
CA ALA A 282 -37.87 -28.37 2.17
C ALA A 282 -37.52 -26.91 1.87
N LEU A 283 -38.46 -25.98 2.02
CA LEU A 283 -38.20 -24.53 1.83
C LEU A 283 -37.22 -23.98 2.88
N TYR A 284 -37.41 -24.32 4.17
CA TYR A 284 -36.49 -23.85 5.22
C TYR A 284 -35.08 -24.43 5.09
N ILE A 285 -34.94 -25.69 4.66
CA ILE A 285 -33.62 -26.25 4.31
C ILE A 285 -32.92 -25.38 3.27
N GLY A 286 -33.64 -24.96 2.21
CA GLY A 286 -33.11 -24.06 1.21
C GLY A 286 -32.67 -22.70 1.77
N ILE A 287 -33.41 -22.16 2.77
CA ILE A 287 -33.14 -20.85 3.38
C ILE A 287 -31.87 -20.87 4.26
N PHE A 288 -31.63 -21.90 5.06
CA PHE A 288 -30.53 -21.91 6.01
C PHE A 288 -29.22 -22.54 5.47
N ILE A 289 -29.25 -23.29 4.38
CA ILE A 289 -28.05 -23.94 3.81
C ILE A 289 -27.02 -22.92 3.34
N SER A 290 -27.43 -21.94 2.53
CA SER A 290 -26.52 -20.92 1.98
C SER A 290 -25.86 -20.09 3.08
N PRO A 291 -26.57 -19.59 4.11
CA PRO A 291 -25.96 -18.95 5.28
C PRO A 291 -24.88 -19.77 5.98
N ILE A 292 -25.04 -21.10 6.09
CA ILE A 292 -24.01 -21.97 6.69
C ILE A 292 -22.71 -21.93 5.86
N GLN A 293 -22.81 -21.95 4.54
CA GLN A 293 -21.65 -21.86 3.64
C GLN A 293 -20.98 -20.49 3.77
N ILE A 294 -21.75 -19.42 3.78
CA ILE A 294 -21.26 -18.03 3.94
C ILE A 294 -20.49 -17.87 5.27
N LEU A 295 -20.96 -18.45 6.38
CA LEU A 295 -20.24 -18.40 7.66
C LEU A 295 -18.86 -19.05 7.62
N VAL A 296 -18.68 -20.08 6.79
CA VAL A 296 -17.37 -20.71 6.58
C VAL A 296 -16.44 -19.80 5.78
N GLU A 297 -16.94 -19.18 4.71
CA GLU A 297 -16.19 -18.25 3.88
C GLU A 297 -15.82 -16.97 4.65
N LEU A 298 -16.70 -16.50 5.53
CA LEU A 298 -16.48 -15.35 6.39
C LEU A 298 -15.20 -15.49 7.25
N THR A 299 -14.82 -16.70 7.63
CA THR A 299 -13.60 -16.94 8.40
C THR A 299 -12.34 -16.51 7.64
N GLU A 300 -12.27 -16.77 6.34
CA GLU A 300 -11.15 -16.37 5.50
C GLU A 300 -11.13 -14.85 5.30
N MET A 301 -12.28 -14.28 4.98
CA MET A 301 -12.43 -12.81 4.83
C MET A 301 -12.01 -12.06 6.11
N MET A 302 -12.45 -12.54 7.27
CA MET A 302 -12.05 -11.97 8.57
C MET A 302 -10.55 -12.06 8.81
N GLN A 303 -9.90 -13.19 8.47
CA GLN A 303 -8.46 -13.34 8.63
C GLN A 303 -7.69 -12.38 7.72
N LYS A 304 -8.09 -12.24 6.45
CA LYS A 304 -7.47 -11.30 5.49
C LYS A 304 -7.66 -9.86 5.95
N GLY A 305 -8.89 -9.45 6.23
CA GLY A 305 -9.21 -8.09 6.65
C GLY A 305 -8.52 -7.68 7.95
N LEU A 306 -8.55 -8.54 8.99
CA LEU A 306 -7.87 -8.24 10.25
C LEU A 306 -6.34 -8.26 10.13
N SER A 307 -5.78 -9.12 9.27
CA SER A 307 -4.34 -9.15 9.02
C SER A 307 -3.90 -7.90 8.25
N GLY A 308 -4.65 -7.50 7.23
CA GLY A 308 -4.45 -6.22 6.52
C GLY A 308 -4.54 -5.03 7.48
N PHE A 309 -5.56 -5.02 8.34
CA PHE A 309 -5.74 -3.95 9.31
C PHE A 309 -4.61 -3.88 10.37
N ARG A 310 -4.00 -5.00 10.76
CA ARG A 310 -2.79 -4.99 11.61
C ARG A 310 -1.64 -4.31 10.89
N ARG A 311 -1.35 -4.69 9.64
CA ARG A 311 -0.29 -4.06 8.84
C ARG A 311 -0.53 -2.57 8.59
N PHE A 312 -1.79 -2.17 8.44
CA PHE A 312 -2.18 -0.77 8.38
C PHE A 312 -1.85 -0.04 9.69
N LEU A 313 -2.22 -0.62 10.84
CA LEU A 313 -1.92 -0.05 12.15
C LEU A 313 -0.42 0.02 12.42
N ASP A 314 0.34 -1.01 12.05
CA ASP A 314 1.79 -1.05 12.21
C ASP A 314 2.46 0.15 11.55
N VAL A 315 1.93 0.63 10.42
CA VAL A 315 2.44 1.84 9.77
C VAL A 315 1.94 3.10 10.45
N VAL A 316 0.62 3.24 10.64
CA VAL A 316 0.01 4.47 11.16
C VAL A 316 0.43 4.77 12.61
N GLU A 317 0.84 3.75 13.36
CA GLU A 317 1.34 3.87 14.73
C GLU A 317 2.86 4.01 14.81
N THR A 318 3.59 3.89 13.70
CA THR A 318 5.03 4.19 13.66
C THR A 318 5.21 5.69 13.86
N GLU A 319 5.91 6.07 14.93
CA GLU A 319 6.22 7.48 15.18
C GLU A 319 7.35 7.92 14.24
N PRO A 320 7.20 9.06 13.53
CA PRO A 320 8.29 9.62 12.75
C PRO A 320 9.46 10.00 13.65
N GLU A 321 10.66 9.48 13.37
CA GLU A 321 11.87 9.76 14.15
C GLU A 321 12.28 11.23 14.07
N ILE A 322 12.02 11.88 12.91
CA ILE A 322 12.42 13.26 12.64
C ILE A 322 11.18 14.12 12.44
N VAL A 323 10.95 14.98 13.40
CA VAL A 323 9.87 15.97 13.40
C VAL A 323 10.40 17.34 13.82
N SER A 324 9.74 18.40 13.40
CA SER A 324 10.04 19.73 13.94
C SER A 324 9.63 19.77 15.41
N ALA A 325 10.52 20.29 16.26
CA ALA A 325 10.19 20.51 17.68
C ALA A 325 9.00 21.49 17.79
N PRO A 326 8.18 21.41 18.86
CA PRO A 326 7.04 22.32 19.04
C PRO A 326 7.42 23.80 19.10
N ASP A 327 8.64 24.09 19.52
CA ASP A 327 9.26 25.41 19.65
C ASP A 327 10.30 25.70 18.56
N ALA A 328 10.33 24.89 17.48
CA ALA A 328 11.26 25.07 16.38
C ALA A 328 11.05 26.41 15.67
N GLU A 329 12.17 27.10 15.43
CA GLU A 329 12.18 28.39 14.76
C GLU A 329 12.10 28.23 13.23
N SER A 330 11.40 29.14 12.55
CA SER A 330 11.47 29.27 11.09
C SER A 330 12.64 30.17 10.69
N ILE A 331 13.33 29.80 9.61
CA ILE A 331 14.37 30.64 9.00
C ILE A 331 13.97 30.98 7.57
N ASP A 332 13.78 32.27 7.27
CA ASP A 332 13.39 32.73 5.94
C ASP A 332 14.59 33.13 5.09
N GLU A 333 15.63 33.66 5.71
CA GLU A 333 16.89 34.07 5.07
C GLU A 333 18.08 33.54 5.88
N VAL A 334 19.09 33.01 5.18
CA VAL A 334 20.34 32.52 5.77
C VAL A 334 21.53 33.08 4.99
N ASN A 335 22.59 33.43 5.72
CA ASN A 335 23.88 33.79 5.11
C ASN A 335 24.54 32.53 4.51
N GLY A 336 24.28 31.38 5.14
CA GLY A 336 24.75 30.07 4.66
C GLY A 336 26.05 29.62 5.32
N HIS A 337 26.44 30.13 6.50
CA HIS A 337 27.55 29.54 7.25
C HIS A 337 27.12 28.19 7.82
N VAL A 338 27.82 27.11 7.45
CA VAL A 338 27.51 25.73 7.87
C VAL A 338 28.63 25.22 8.77
N SER A 339 28.29 24.66 9.93
CA SER A 339 29.28 24.07 10.84
C SER A 339 28.86 22.69 11.34
N TYR A 340 29.84 21.78 11.36
CA TYR A 340 29.76 20.46 11.97
C TYR A 340 30.64 20.44 13.21
N GLU A 341 30.05 20.20 14.38
CA GLU A 341 30.75 20.28 15.66
C GLU A 341 30.72 18.92 16.37
N ASN A 342 31.86 18.20 16.37
CA ASN A 342 32.02 16.88 16.98
C ASN A 342 30.95 15.86 16.55
N VAL A 343 30.55 15.90 15.26
CA VAL A 343 29.47 15.08 14.72
C VAL A 343 29.86 13.61 14.68
N SER A 344 29.02 12.79 15.29
CA SER A 344 29.07 11.34 15.23
C SER A 344 27.74 10.80 14.71
N PHE A 345 27.80 9.73 13.93
CA PHE A 345 26.61 9.14 13.32
C PHE A 345 26.78 7.64 13.03
N HIS A 346 25.73 6.88 13.26
CA HIS A 346 25.51 5.51 12.74
C HIS A 346 24.07 5.36 12.27
N TYR A 347 23.80 4.45 11.33
CA TYR A 347 22.43 4.14 10.90
C TYR A 347 21.72 3.29 11.97
N SER A 348 20.38 3.38 12.01
CA SER A 348 19.55 2.73 13.04
C SER A 348 19.57 1.19 13.02
N ASP A 349 19.98 0.58 11.90
CA ASP A 349 20.06 -0.85 11.67
C ASP A 349 21.44 -1.46 12.00
N ASP A 350 22.46 -0.61 12.19
CA ASP A 350 23.84 -1.05 12.48
C ASP A 350 24.52 -0.05 13.42
N ASP A 351 24.98 -0.51 14.57
CA ASP A 351 25.75 0.30 15.54
C ASP A 351 27.17 0.65 15.05
N THR A 352 27.55 0.24 13.84
CA THR A 352 28.86 0.54 13.25
C THR A 352 28.97 2.05 12.97
N PRO A 353 29.94 2.77 13.57
CA PRO A 353 30.11 4.18 13.36
C PRO A 353 30.44 4.50 11.90
N VAL A 354 29.62 5.36 11.28
CA VAL A 354 29.89 5.90 9.92
C VAL A 354 30.69 7.20 10.02
N LEU A 355 30.39 8.03 11.02
CA LEU A 355 31.12 9.25 11.33
C LEU A 355 31.47 9.28 12.81
N SER A 356 32.69 9.72 13.14
CA SER A 356 33.22 9.83 14.50
C SER A 356 33.89 11.17 14.73
N ASN A 357 33.29 12.02 15.58
CA ASN A 357 33.82 13.31 15.99
C ASN A 357 34.24 14.24 14.81
N VAL A 358 33.46 14.25 13.73
CA VAL A 358 33.71 15.09 12.56
C VAL A 358 33.48 16.56 12.92
N THR A 359 34.51 17.41 12.69
CA THR A 359 34.45 18.85 12.95
C THR A 359 35.03 19.61 11.79
N PHE A 360 34.21 20.48 11.17
CA PHE A 360 34.62 21.44 10.15
C PHE A 360 33.59 22.56 10.04
N ASP A 361 33.96 23.67 9.42
CA ASP A 361 33.06 24.79 9.11
C ASP A 361 33.22 25.24 7.67
N ILE A 362 32.15 25.74 7.08
CA ILE A 362 32.10 26.27 5.72
C ILE A 362 31.58 27.71 5.82
N PRO A 363 32.44 28.72 5.63
CA PRO A 363 31.97 30.10 5.65
C PRO A 363 30.94 30.38 4.56
N ALA A 364 30.05 31.32 4.79
CA ALA A 364 29.01 31.71 3.85
C ALA A 364 29.59 32.02 2.45
N GLY A 365 28.98 31.46 1.41
CA GLY A 365 29.37 31.63 0.02
C GLY A 365 30.65 30.90 -0.39
N LYS A 366 31.20 30.03 0.46
CA LYS A 366 32.37 29.21 0.16
C LYS A 366 31.99 27.81 -0.32
N SER A 367 32.92 27.19 -1.07
CA SER A 367 32.75 25.85 -1.62
C SER A 367 33.70 24.85 -0.96
N VAL A 368 33.15 23.70 -0.55
CA VAL A 368 33.91 22.58 0.00
C VAL A 368 33.69 21.33 -0.86
N ALA A 369 34.78 20.65 -1.19
CA ALA A 369 34.77 19.36 -1.87
C ALA A 369 35.04 18.22 -0.87
N LEU A 370 34.14 17.22 -0.82
CA LEU A 370 34.31 15.99 -0.05
C LEU A 370 34.92 14.91 -0.96
N VAL A 371 36.09 14.41 -0.58
CA VAL A 371 36.85 13.39 -1.33
C VAL A 371 37.11 12.19 -0.42
N GLY A 372 37.20 11.00 -0.98
CA GLY A 372 37.52 9.79 -0.21
C GLY A 372 36.92 8.52 -0.83
N PRO A 373 37.27 7.34 -0.33
CA PRO A 373 36.81 6.06 -0.87
C PRO A 373 35.28 5.92 -0.80
N SER A 374 34.72 5.00 -1.58
CA SER A 374 33.31 4.65 -1.48
C SER A 374 33.02 4.11 -0.07
N GLY A 375 31.90 4.52 0.51
CA GLY A 375 31.53 4.12 1.88
C GLY A 375 32.19 4.91 3.01
N SER A 376 33.03 5.93 2.73
CA SER A 376 33.69 6.71 3.80
C SER A 376 32.80 7.70 4.56
N GLY A 377 31.52 7.83 4.20
CA GLY A 377 30.56 8.72 4.92
C GLY A 377 30.30 10.07 4.23
N LYS A 378 30.77 10.33 3.01
CA LYS A 378 30.56 11.59 2.28
C LYS A 378 29.07 11.92 2.08
N THR A 379 28.30 10.96 1.56
CA THR A 379 26.84 11.10 1.38
C THR A 379 26.12 11.26 2.70
N THR A 380 26.60 10.60 3.75
CA THR A 380 26.07 10.74 5.11
C THR A 380 26.27 12.16 5.63
N ILE A 381 27.46 12.76 5.49
CA ILE A 381 27.69 14.17 5.85
C ILE A 381 26.65 15.05 5.15
N CYS A 382 26.48 14.90 3.84
CA CYS A 382 25.51 15.68 3.07
C CYS A 382 24.04 15.45 3.50
N SER A 383 23.69 14.25 3.98
CA SER A 383 22.34 13.90 4.41
C SER A 383 21.96 14.43 5.80
N LEU A 384 22.94 14.71 6.65
CA LEU A 384 22.73 15.29 7.97
C LEU A 384 22.32 16.76 7.92
N LEU A 385 22.81 17.53 6.94
CA LEU A 385 22.52 18.98 6.83
C LEU A 385 21.03 19.29 6.60
N PRO A 386 20.32 18.64 5.64
CA PRO A 386 18.88 18.82 5.48
C PRO A 386 18.05 18.05 6.53
N ARG A 387 18.73 17.49 7.53
CA ARG A 387 18.12 16.69 8.59
C ARG A 387 17.27 15.56 8.04
N PHE A 388 17.86 14.76 7.12
CA PHE A 388 17.26 13.49 6.69
C PHE A 388 17.47 12.41 7.76
N TYR A 389 18.52 12.56 8.55
CA TYR A 389 18.84 11.81 9.76
C TYR A 389 19.32 12.77 10.84
N ASP A 390 19.11 12.46 12.11
CA ASP A 390 19.68 13.19 13.23
C ASP A 390 21.04 12.63 13.63
N VAL A 391 21.96 13.49 14.04
CA VAL A 391 23.27 13.07 14.54
C VAL A 391 23.13 12.26 15.84
N THR A 392 23.97 11.24 16.02
CA THR A 392 24.04 10.46 17.28
C THR A 392 24.89 11.13 18.35
N GLY A 393 25.74 12.10 17.97
CA GLY A 393 26.54 12.93 18.85
C GLY A 393 26.95 14.22 18.16
N GLY A 394 27.21 15.29 18.92
CA GLY A 394 27.54 16.59 18.37
C GLY A 394 26.34 17.35 17.80
N ARG A 395 26.61 18.28 16.89
CA ARG A 395 25.56 19.09 16.24
C ARG A 395 25.99 19.58 14.85
N VAL A 396 24.98 19.84 14.00
CA VAL A 396 25.14 20.54 12.71
C VAL A 396 24.41 21.86 12.83
N THR A 397 25.05 22.96 12.43
CA THR A 397 24.45 24.28 12.54
C THR A 397 24.46 25.03 11.20
N ILE A 398 23.46 25.91 11.03
CA ILE A 398 23.39 26.90 9.94
C ILE A 398 23.30 28.28 10.60
N ASP A 399 24.26 29.17 10.27
CA ASP A 399 24.39 30.51 10.87
C ASP A 399 24.40 30.46 12.42
N GLY A 400 25.00 29.42 13.00
CA GLY A 400 25.11 29.17 14.43
C GLY A 400 23.88 28.54 15.09
N LYS A 401 22.76 28.30 14.37
CA LYS A 401 21.57 27.62 14.88
C LYS A 401 21.65 26.13 14.57
N ASP A 402 21.37 25.30 15.57
CA ASP A 402 21.30 23.84 15.38
C ASP A 402 20.13 23.50 14.42
N VAL A 403 20.38 22.62 13.46
CA VAL A 403 19.34 22.19 12.49
C VAL A 403 18.15 21.50 13.19
N ARG A 404 18.34 20.98 14.40
CA ARG A 404 17.27 20.35 15.21
C ARG A 404 16.30 21.36 15.80
N ASP A 405 16.73 22.61 15.98
CA ASP A 405 15.93 23.70 16.53
C ASP A 405 15.13 24.44 15.44
N LEU A 406 15.30 24.05 14.17
CA LEU A 406 14.65 24.64 13.02
C LEU A 406 13.45 23.82 12.54
N THR A 407 12.44 24.50 11.98
CA THR A 407 11.36 23.77 11.29
C THR A 407 11.91 23.10 10.05
N LEU A 408 11.53 21.84 9.81
CA LEU A 408 12.03 21.05 8.67
C LEU A 408 11.73 21.71 7.32
N GLU A 409 10.58 22.39 7.21
CA GLU A 409 10.17 23.10 6.00
C GLU A 409 11.11 24.28 5.72
N SER A 410 11.33 25.17 6.68
CA SER A 410 12.20 26.32 6.49
C SER A 410 13.65 25.91 6.25
N LEU A 411 14.17 24.93 7.01
CA LEU A 411 15.50 24.35 6.82
C LEU A 411 15.69 23.84 5.39
N ARG A 412 14.80 22.97 4.95
CA ARG A 412 14.90 22.33 3.61
C ARG A 412 14.67 23.31 2.48
N ASN A 413 13.94 24.40 2.69
CA ASN A 413 13.79 25.46 1.69
C ASN A 413 15.10 26.18 1.41
N GLN A 414 15.98 26.32 2.40
CA GLN A 414 17.30 26.95 2.24
C GLN A 414 18.36 26.06 1.61
N ILE A 415 18.08 24.77 1.43
CA ILE A 415 19.04 23.79 0.91
C ILE A 415 18.57 23.27 -0.44
N GLY A 416 19.41 23.37 -1.46
CA GLY A 416 19.24 22.74 -2.78
C GLY A 416 20.09 21.48 -2.90
N LEU A 417 19.47 20.40 -3.32
CA LEU A 417 20.15 19.13 -3.53
C LEU A 417 20.11 18.73 -5.00
N VAL A 418 21.28 18.55 -5.62
CA VAL A 418 21.44 17.95 -6.95
C VAL A 418 22.01 16.55 -6.76
N GLN A 419 21.19 15.54 -7.00
CA GLN A 419 21.55 14.13 -6.79
C GLN A 419 22.19 13.50 -8.04
N GLN A 420 22.99 12.47 -7.83
CA GLN A 420 23.57 11.65 -8.89
C GLN A 420 22.46 10.96 -9.71
N ASP A 421 21.56 10.25 -9.05
CA ASP A 421 20.41 9.59 -9.66
C ASP A 421 19.21 10.54 -9.69
N VAL A 422 18.97 11.15 -10.85
CA VAL A 422 17.87 12.10 -11.02
C VAL A 422 16.54 11.39 -11.11
N TYR A 423 15.65 11.75 -10.20
CA TYR A 423 14.26 11.32 -10.26
C TYR A 423 13.36 12.39 -10.92
N LEU A 424 12.71 12.02 -12.02
CA LEU A 424 11.68 12.82 -12.65
C LEU A 424 10.31 12.19 -12.39
N PHE A 425 9.37 13.01 -11.94
CA PHE A 425 7.98 12.59 -11.77
C PHE A 425 7.31 12.39 -13.13
N CYS A 426 6.37 11.47 -13.17
CA CYS A 426 5.53 11.24 -14.34
C CYS A 426 4.67 12.50 -14.58
N GLY A 427 4.92 13.19 -15.68
CA GLY A 427 4.30 14.48 -16.01
C GLY A 427 5.05 15.18 -17.13
N SER A 428 4.79 16.47 -17.33
CA SER A 428 5.47 17.31 -18.31
C SER A 428 6.84 17.81 -17.80
N ILE A 429 7.68 18.31 -18.70
CA ILE A 429 8.93 18.99 -18.34
C ILE A 429 8.65 20.20 -17.46
N LYS A 430 7.64 20.99 -17.80
CA LYS A 430 7.17 22.14 -17.02
C LYS A 430 6.86 21.78 -15.58
N GLU A 431 6.03 20.75 -15.36
CA GLU A 431 5.67 20.28 -14.02
C GLU A 431 6.89 19.82 -13.23
N ASN A 432 7.82 19.16 -13.91
CA ASN A 432 9.06 18.72 -13.29
C ASN A 432 9.98 19.87 -12.87
N ILE A 433 10.08 20.94 -13.64
CA ILE A 433 10.85 22.13 -13.25
C ILE A 433 10.11 22.92 -12.15
N ALA A 434 8.80 23.12 -12.31
CA ALA A 434 7.95 23.84 -11.35
C ALA A 434 7.92 23.19 -9.96
N TYR A 435 8.31 21.90 -9.84
CA TYR A 435 8.45 21.23 -8.55
C TYR A 435 9.42 21.96 -7.59
N GLY A 436 10.39 22.71 -8.12
CA GLY A 436 11.31 23.54 -7.33
C GLY A 436 10.63 24.73 -6.63
N LYS A 437 9.56 25.26 -7.23
CA LYS A 437 8.75 26.38 -6.68
C LYS A 437 7.31 26.23 -7.17
N PRO A 438 6.43 25.59 -6.41
CA PRO A 438 5.02 25.44 -6.76
C PRO A 438 4.36 26.82 -7.01
N GLY A 439 3.65 26.93 -8.13
CA GLY A 439 3.01 28.20 -8.52
C GLY A 439 3.91 29.17 -9.27
N ALA A 440 5.13 28.79 -9.65
CA ALA A 440 6.02 29.61 -10.48
C ALA A 440 5.38 29.95 -11.82
N SER A 441 5.62 31.18 -12.32
CA SER A 441 5.19 31.60 -13.64
C SER A 441 5.97 30.89 -14.75
N MET A 442 5.42 30.88 -15.97
CA MET A 442 6.12 30.28 -17.12
C MET A 442 7.44 30.98 -17.39
N GLU A 443 7.49 32.31 -17.18
CA GLU A 443 8.70 33.12 -17.35
C GLU A 443 9.80 32.68 -16.37
N GLU A 444 9.48 32.44 -15.09
CA GLU A 444 10.40 31.93 -14.08
C GLU A 444 10.93 30.52 -14.44
N ILE A 445 10.05 29.66 -14.96
CA ILE A 445 10.39 28.30 -15.40
C ILE A 445 11.36 28.36 -16.59
N GLU A 446 11.09 29.21 -17.58
CA GLU A 446 11.95 29.40 -18.73
C GLU A 446 13.32 29.98 -18.35
N ASP A 447 13.37 30.97 -17.44
CA ASP A 447 14.63 31.54 -16.95
C ASP A 447 15.48 30.46 -16.24
N ALA A 448 14.86 29.65 -15.39
CA ALA A 448 15.53 28.54 -14.73
C ALA A 448 16.06 27.51 -15.75
N ALA A 449 15.28 27.20 -16.79
CA ALA A 449 15.68 26.29 -17.85
C ALA A 449 16.84 26.86 -18.72
N ARG A 450 16.87 28.18 -18.98
CA ARG A 450 17.97 28.85 -19.68
C ARG A 450 19.25 28.78 -18.85
N LYS A 451 19.18 29.07 -17.55
CA LYS A 451 20.33 28.97 -16.62
C LYS A 451 20.86 27.53 -16.53
N ALA A 452 19.99 26.54 -16.61
CA ALA A 452 20.35 25.13 -16.62
C ALA A 452 20.77 24.63 -18.03
N ASN A 453 20.86 25.47 -19.04
CA ASN A 453 21.21 25.14 -20.42
C ASN A 453 20.34 24.03 -21.04
N ILE A 454 19.03 23.98 -20.72
CA ILE A 454 18.08 22.99 -21.24
C ILE A 454 16.96 23.60 -22.08
N HIS A 455 16.78 24.93 -22.03
CA HIS A 455 15.70 25.65 -22.72
C HIS A 455 15.65 25.37 -24.22
N ASP A 456 16.77 25.50 -24.93
CA ASP A 456 16.83 25.35 -26.39
C ASP A 456 16.44 23.91 -26.79
N PHE A 457 16.94 22.90 -26.08
CA PHE A 457 16.50 21.52 -26.27
C PHE A 457 14.98 21.36 -26.07
N ILE A 458 14.40 21.97 -25.01
CA ILE A 458 12.97 21.89 -24.76
C ILE A 458 12.18 22.51 -25.92
N MET A 459 12.64 23.62 -26.48
CA MET A 459 11.98 24.30 -27.59
C MET A 459 12.06 23.55 -28.93
N GLU A 460 13.03 22.64 -29.08
CA GLU A 460 13.12 21.73 -30.24
C GLU A 460 12.11 20.56 -30.16
N LEU A 461 11.54 20.29 -28.97
CA LEU A 461 10.56 19.21 -28.82
C LEU A 461 9.19 19.63 -29.38
N PRO A 462 8.42 18.72 -29.98
CA PRO A 462 7.11 19.04 -30.58
C PRO A 462 6.14 19.76 -29.65
N ASP A 463 6.12 19.36 -28.36
CA ASP A 463 5.22 19.90 -27.34
C ASP A 463 5.95 20.88 -26.39
N GLY A 464 7.23 21.20 -26.66
CA GLY A 464 8.02 22.12 -25.84
C GLY A 464 8.01 21.74 -24.36
N TYR A 465 7.66 22.68 -23.49
CA TYR A 465 7.58 22.48 -22.03
C TYR A 465 6.46 21.53 -21.58
N ASP A 466 5.44 21.30 -22.39
CA ASP A 466 4.36 20.37 -22.11
C ASP A 466 4.71 18.93 -22.53
N THR A 467 5.93 18.69 -23.05
CA THR A 467 6.41 17.37 -23.41
C THR A 467 6.40 16.44 -22.20
N PHE A 468 5.72 15.29 -22.34
CA PHE A 468 5.60 14.28 -21.32
C PHE A 468 6.87 13.42 -21.18
N VAL A 469 7.47 13.38 -19.98
CA VAL A 469 8.78 12.74 -19.75
C VAL A 469 8.71 11.21 -19.54
N GLY A 470 7.52 10.66 -19.29
CA GLY A 470 7.35 9.25 -18.95
C GLY A 470 7.74 8.90 -17.52
N GLU A 471 7.60 7.62 -17.18
CA GLU A 471 7.99 7.12 -15.86
C GLU A 471 9.51 7.27 -15.67
N ARG A 472 9.92 7.93 -14.57
CA ARG A 472 11.31 8.25 -14.24
C ARG A 472 12.08 8.92 -15.40
N GLY A 473 11.39 9.62 -16.29
CA GLY A 473 12.00 10.31 -17.41
C GLY A 473 12.62 9.38 -18.47
N THR A 474 12.02 8.19 -18.69
CA THR A 474 12.57 7.19 -19.64
C THR A 474 12.74 7.68 -21.08
N ARG A 475 12.08 8.79 -21.44
CA ARG A 475 12.18 9.40 -22.77
C ARG A 475 13.35 10.38 -22.93
N LEU A 476 14.10 10.66 -21.85
CA LEU A 476 15.17 11.64 -21.82
C LEU A 476 16.53 10.96 -21.58
N SER A 477 17.59 11.54 -22.14
CA SER A 477 18.96 11.12 -21.83
C SER A 477 19.35 11.48 -20.39
N GLY A 478 20.38 10.85 -19.84
CA GLY A 478 20.89 11.16 -18.50
C GLY A 478 21.23 12.64 -18.32
N GLY A 479 21.92 13.25 -19.29
CA GLY A 479 22.28 14.67 -19.27
C GLY A 479 21.07 15.61 -19.35
N GLN A 480 20.00 15.24 -20.07
CA GLN A 480 18.77 16.00 -20.12
C GLN A 480 18.04 15.96 -18.78
N LYS A 481 17.94 14.78 -18.15
CA LYS A 481 17.36 14.63 -16.80
C LYS A 481 18.12 15.49 -15.78
N GLN A 482 19.45 15.42 -15.82
CA GLN A 482 20.31 16.17 -14.91
C GLN A 482 20.08 17.68 -15.03
N ARG A 483 20.02 18.21 -16.27
CA ARG A 483 19.77 19.64 -16.50
C ARG A 483 18.36 20.06 -16.06
N ILE A 484 17.34 19.22 -16.17
CA ILE A 484 16.00 19.47 -15.60
C ILE A 484 16.07 19.52 -14.07
N SER A 485 16.81 18.61 -13.43
CA SER A 485 17.04 18.65 -11.99
C SER A 485 17.76 19.93 -11.53
N ILE A 486 18.76 20.36 -12.28
CA ILE A 486 19.45 21.63 -12.02
C ILE A 486 18.50 22.82 -12.19
N ALA A 487 17.63 22.81 -13.21
CA ALA A 487 16.60 23.85 -13.39
C ALA A 487 15.62 23.93 -12.18
N ARG A 488 15.25 22.78 -11.58
CA ARG A 488 14.48 22.77 -10.32
C ARG A 488 15.19 23.56 -9.20
N VAL A 489 16.50 23.36 -9.06
CA VAL A 489 17.28 24.02 -8.01
C VAL A 489 17.47 25.50 -8.32
N PHE A 490 17.67 25.90 -9.58
CA PHE A 490 17.68 27.31 -9.98
C PHE A 490 16.37 28.00 -9.62
N LEU A 491 15.24 27.36 -9.91
CA LEU A 491 13.91 27.89 -9.62
C LEU A 491 13.65 28.01 -8.11
N LYS A 492 14.14 27.06 -7.32
CA LYS A 492 14.07 27.07 -5.85
C LYS A 492 14.92 28.19 -5.24
N ASN A 493 16.07 28.52 -5.84
CA ASN A 493 17.01 29.54 -5.44
C ASN A 493 17.51 29.45 -3.98
N PRO A 494 18.06 28.33 -3.53
CA PRO A 494 18.49 28.11 -2.15
C PRO A 494 19.82 28.83 -1.84
N SER A 495 20.09 29.12 -0.56
CA SER A 495 21.35 29.74 -0.08
C SER A 495 22.49 28.71 0.05
N ILE A 496 22.15 27.44 0.25
CA ILE A 496 23.10 26.34 0.45
C ILE A 496 22.86 25.29 -0.61
N LEU A 497 23.92 24.74 -1.20
CA LEU A 497 23.88 23.70 -2.22
C LEU A 497 24.60 22.44 -1.77
N ILE A 498 24.02 21.30 -2.07
CA ILE A 498 24.65 19.98 -1.99
C ILE A 498 24.65 19.39 -3.39
N LEU A 499 25.84 19.12 -3.91
CA LEU A 499 26.06 18.57 -5.24
C LEU A 499 26.65 17.16 -5.11
N ASP A 500 25.87 16.14 -5.44
CA ASP A 500 26.29 14.75 -5.38
C ASP A 500 26.57 14.22 -6.79
N GLU A 501 27.84 14.07 -7.13
CA GLU A 501 28.39 13.46 -8.36
C GLU A 501 27.56 13.67 -9.66
N ALA A 502 27.17 14.90 -9.93
CA ALA A 502 26.20 15.25 -10.98
C ALA A 502 26.63 14.91 -12.43
N THR A 503 27.80 14.31 -12.67
CA THR A 503 28.37 14.13 -14.02
C THR A 503 28.87 12.73 -14.38
N SER A 504 28.66 11.72 -13.53
CA SER A 504 29.07 10.34 -13.84
C SER A 504 28.26 9.75 -15.01
N ALA A 505 28.96 9.07 -15.95
CA ALA A 505 28.37 8.34 -17.09
C ALA A 505 27.71 9.21 -18.20
N LEU A 506 28.13 10.47 -18.39
CA LEU A 506 27.62 11.36 -19.45
C LEU A 506 28.63 11.49 -20.61
N ASP A 507 28.13 11.86 -21.78
CA ASP A 507 28.94 12.26 -22.91
C ASP A 507 29.63 13.61 -22.65
N ASN A 508 30.80 13.85 -23.29
CA ASN A 508 31.62 15.03 -23.06
C ASN A 508 30.90 16.37 -23.29
N GLU A 509 29.91 16.41 -24.19
CA GLU A 509 29.17 17.63 -24.49
C GLU A 509 28.15 17.92 -23.40
N SER A 510 27.33 16.95 -23.02
CA SER A 510 26.39 17.05 -21.91
C SER A 510 27.07 17.40 -20.59
N GLU A 511 28.25 16.83 -20.36
CA GLU A 511 29.08 17.13 -19.20
C GLU A 511 29.49 18.61 -19.14
N ARG A 512 29.96 19.20 -20.23
CA ARG A 512 30.34 20.62 -20.28
C ARG A 512 29.14 21.54 -19.95
N TRP A 513 27.97 21.22 -20.49
CA TRP A 513 26.75 22.00 -20.20
C TRP A 513 26.35 21.91 -18.75
N ILE A 514 26.40 20.73 -18.17
CA ILE A 514 26.07 20.50 -16.74
C ILE A 514 27.10 21.22 -15.86
N GLN A 515 28.39 21.07 -16.12
CA GLN A 515 29.44 21.75 -15.36
C GLN A 515 29.25 23.26 -15.36
N LYS A 516 29.01 23.87 -16.53
CA LYS A 516 28.71 25.28 -16.65
C LYS A 516 27.46 25.71 -15.84
N SER A 517 26.41 24.89 -15.87
CA SER A 517 25.20 25.17 -15.12
C SER A 517 25.43 25.07 -13.60
N LEU A 518 26.23 24.08 -13.14
CA LEU A 518 26.59 23.93 -11.73
C LEU A 518 27.46 25.07 -11.22
N GLU A 519 28.46 25.51 -12.03
CA GLU A 519 29.30 26.67 -11.71
C GLU A 519 28.46 27.95 -11.58
N GLU A 520 27.50 28.15 -12.48
CA GLU A 520 26.58 29.29 -12.40
C GLU A 520 25.66 29.19 -11.16
N LEU A 521 25.17 27.99 -10.88
CA LEU A 521 24.32 27.71 -9.72
C LEU A 521 25.09 27.94 -8.40
N ALA A 522 26.37 27.59 -8.32
CA ALA A 522 27.19 27.70 -7.12
C ALA A 522 27.60 29.16 -6.78
N LYS A 523 27.49 30.12 -7.73
CA LYS A 523 27.88 31.50 -7.50
C LYS A 523 27.12 32.12 -6.31
N ASN A 524 27.89 32.70 -5.39
CA ASN A 524 27.38 33.37 -4.19
C ASN A 524 26.55 32.47 -3.26
N ARG A 525 26.77 31.15 -3.29
CA ARG A 525 26.12 30.17 -2.42
C ARG A 525 27.15 29.30 -1.71
N THR A 526 26.81 28.90 -0.50
CA THR A 526 27.62 27.90 0.21
C THR A 526 27.39 26.54 -0.43
N THR A 527 28.48 25.89 -0.85
CA THR A 527 28.36 24.67 -1.67
C THR A 527 29.16 23.53 -1.04
N ILE A 528 28.52 22.39 -0.88
CA ILE A 528 29.15 21.12 -0.50
C ILE A 528 29.07 20.20 -1.72
N THR A 529 30.21 19.73 -2.23
CA THR A 529 30.28 18.87 -3.41
C THR A 529 30.89 17.53 -3.03
N ILE A 530 30.18 16.43 -3.27
CA ILE A 530 30.79 15.09 -3.30
C ILE A 530 31.44 14.94 -4.66
N ALA A 531 32.77 14.95 -4.67
CA ALA A 531 33.52 15.02 -5.91
C ALA A 531 34.25 13.69 -6.21
N HIS A 532 34.00 13.17 -7.40
CA HIS A 532 34.73 12.05 -7.98
C HIS A 532 35.60 12.47 -9.19
N ARG A 533 35.54 13.75 -9.60
CA ARG A 533 36.30 14.28 -10.72
C ARG A 533 37.25 15.38 -10.28
N LEU A 534 38.47 15.29 -10.80
CA LEU A 534 39.56 16.22 -10.48
C LEU A 534 39.23 17.69 -10.77
N SER A 535 38.49 17.96 -11.87
CA SER A 535 38.11 19.33 -12.27
C SER A 535 37.22 20.02 -11.22
N THR A 536 36.29 19.28 -10.63
CA THR A 536 35.39 19.78 -9.59
C THR A 536 36.10 20.01 -8.26
N ILE A 537 37.06 19.13 -7.94
CA ILE A 537 37.85 19.20 -6.71
C ILE A 537 38.82 20.41 -6.72
N ARG A 538 39.49 20.67 -7.86
CA ARG A 538 40.49 21.73 -7.97
C ARG A 538 39.95 23.15 -7.74
N ASN A 539 38.70 23.37 -8.07
CA ASN A 539 38.04 24.68 -8.00
C ASN A 539 37.40 24.97 -6.65
N ALA A 540 37.38 24.00 -5.72
CA ALA A 540 36.85 24.22 -4.37
C ALA A 540 37.75 25.12 -3.52
N ASP A 541 37.18 25.97 -2.70
CA ASP A 541 37.93 26.82 -1.74
C ASP A 541 38.65 25.93 -0.71
N GLU A 542 38.09 24.79 -0.38
CA GLU A 542 38.65 23.82 0.56
C GLU A 542 38.28 22.38 0.16
N ILE A 543 39.17 21.45 0.41
CA ILE A 543 38.97 20.01 0.21
C ILE A 543 39.07 19.32 1.56
N LEU A 544 38.07 18.47 1.85
CA LEU A 544 38.02 17.59 3.01
C LEU A 544 38.16 16.14 2.55
N VAL A 545 39.20 15.46 3.00
CA VAL A 545 39.42 14.05 2.72
C VAL A 545 38.75 13.24 3.83
N VAL A 546 37.70 12.54 3.47
CA VAL A 546 36.91 11.71 4.38
C VAL A 546 37.46 10.28 4.35
N ALA A 547 38.07 9.85 5.43
CA ALA A 547 38.61 8.50 5.63
C ALA A 547 38.54 8.11 7.12
N ASP A 548 38.57 6.82 7.41
CA ASP A 548 38.58 6.28 8.79
C ASP A 548 37.48 6.88 9.68
N ASN A 549 36.26 7.03 9.12
CA ASN A 549 35.07 7.61 9.75
C ASN A 549 35.20 9.10 10.18
N GLY A 550 36.19 9.82 9.66
CA GLY A 550 36.48 11.22 10.02
C GLY A 550 37.05 12.03 8.85
N ILE A 551 37.50 13.25 9.17
CA ILE A 551 38.25 14.09 8.25
C ILE A 551 39.73 13.81 8.47
N ALA A 552 40.35 13.10 7.51
CA ALA A 552 41.76 12.72 7.56
C ALA A 552 42.71 13.85 7.13
N GLU A 553 42.31 14.60 6.10
CA GLU A 553 43.09 15.72 5.55
C GLU A 553 42.17 16.90 5.21
N ARG A 554 42.70 18.11 5.34
CA ARG A 554 41.98 19.36 5.07
C ARG A 554 42.94 20.40 4.45
N GLY A 555 42.52 21.07 3.38
CA GLY A 555 43.33 22.13 2.73
C GLY A 555 42.91 22.41 1.30
N THR A 556 43.63 23.29 0.65
CA THR A 556 43.47 23.55 -0.78
C THR A 556 44.14 22.45 -1.65
N HIS A 557 43.80 22.38 -2.92
CA HIS A 557 44.39 21.45 -3.86
C HIS A 557 45.96 21.45 -3.82
N GLU A 558 46.55 22.65 -3.83
CA GLU A 558 48.02 22.78 -3.85
C GLU A 558 48.66 22.36 -2.51
N GLU A 559 48.03 22.65 -1.40
CA GLU A 559 48.50 22.28 -0.07
C GLU A 559 48.47 20.77 0.13
N LEU A 560 47.38 20.13 -0.23
CA LEU A 560 47.20 18.69 -0.07
C LEU A 560 48.13 17.88 -1.00
N LEU A 561 48.40 18.39 -2.21
CA LEU A 561 49.41 17.77 -3.09
C LEU A 561 50.81 17.84 -2.49
N LYS A 562 51.18 18.97 -1.87
CA LYS A 562 52.49 19.13 -1.21
C LYS A 562 52.66 18.25 0.01
N GLN A 563 51.56 17.94 0.73
CA GLN A 563 51.58 17.06 1.88
C GLN A 563 51.89 15.59 1.49
N GLY A 564 51.62 15.18 0.24
CA GLY A 564 51.90 13.81 -0.24
C GLY A 564 51.09 12.73 0.43
N GLY A 565 49.89 13.09 0.99
CA GLY A 565 49.06 12.19 1.75
C GLY A 565 48.01 11.43 0.90
N ILE A 566 46.86 11.11 1.52
CA ILE A 566 45.76 10.37 0.88
C ILE A 566 45.28 11.08 -0.37
N TYR A 567 45.10 12.40 -0.30
CA TYR A 567 44.67 13.20 -1.43
C TYR A 567 45.61 13.14 -2.63
N ALA A 568 46.91 13.27 -2.38
CA ALA A 568 47.92 13.20 -3.43
C ALA A 568 47.87 11.84 -4.15
N HIS A 569 47.72 10.76 -3.40
CA HIS A 569 47.58 9.42 -3.96
C HIS A 569 46.30 9.26 -4.81
N TYR A 570 45.17 9.82 -4.38
CA TYR A 570 43.95 9.85 -5.21
C TYR A 570 44.12 10.66 -6.50
N ASN A 571 44.85 11.78 -6.44
CA ASN A 571 45.08 12.61 -7.60
C ASN A 571 46.02 11.96 -8.62
N GLU A 572 46.90 11.03 -8.20
CA GLU A 572 47.78 10.26 -9.09
C GLU A 572 47.05 9.10 -9.80
N MET A 573 45.97 8.58 -9.22
CA MET A 573 45.21 7.46 -9.77
C MET A 573 44.07 7.89 -10.71
N GLY A 574 43.63 9.14 -10.69
CA GLY A 574 42.56 9.69 -11.53
C GLY A 574 43.08 10.71 -12.53
#